data_e91b4682eebe2a411fd0a91181222a43
#
_entry.id   e91b4682eebe2a411fd0a91181222a43
#
_cell.length_a   1.000
_cell.length_b   1.000
_cell.length_c   1.000
_cell.angle_alpha   90.00
_cell.angle_beta   90.00
_cell.angle_gamma   90.00
#
_symmetry.space_group_name_H-M   'P 1'
#
loop_
_entity.id
_entity.type
_entity.pdbx_description
1 polymer ?
#
loop_
_entity_poly.entity_id
_entity_poly.type
_entity_poly.pdbx_seq_one_letter_code
_entity_poly.pdbx_strand_id
1 'polypeptide(L)' 'MSKGTPEQYLEMFLSEQIMPREWYEILKERPDVKELYQKHLEKR' A
#
# COMPACT_ATOMS: atom_id res chain seq x y z
N MET A 1 5.48 -17.64 4.33
CA MET A 1 5.07 -17.17 3.61
C MET A 1 5.53 -15.92 3.35
N SER A 2 5.35 -15.52 2.52
CA SER A 2 6.00 -14.44 2.13
C SER A 2 5.37 -13.22 2.48
N LYS A 3 5.97 -12.14 2.29
CA LYS A 3 5.42 -10.92 2.43
C LYS A 3 4.44 -10.72 1.38
N GLY A 4 3.48 -9.95 1.53
CA GLY A 4 2.50 -9.68 0.53
C GLY A 4 3.06 -8.89 -0.61
N THR A 5 2.37 -8.93 -1.74
CA THR A 5 2.76 -8.12 -2.87
C THR A 5 2.27 -6.70 -2.64
N PRO A 6 2.82 -5.72 -3.38
CA PRO A 6 2.34 -4.35 -3.23
C PRO A 6 0.84 -4.23 -3.49
N GLU A 7 0.33 -5.02 -4.40
CA GLU A 7 -1.10 -4.95 -4.70
C GLU A 7 -1.93 -5.42 -3.53
N GLN A 8 -1.45 -6.43 -2.82
CA GLN A 8 -2.17 -6.90 -1.65
C GLN A 8 -2.23 -5.83 -0.57
N TYR A 9 -1.11 -5.16 -0.34
CA TYR A 9 -1.10 -4.10 0.65
C TYR A 9 -2.06 -2.98 0.26
N LEU A 10 -2.06 -2.61 -1.00
CA LEU A 10 -2.95 -1.55 -1.45
C LEU A 10 -4.40 -1.95 -1.26
N GLU A 11 -4.71 -3.19 -1.60
CA GLU A 11 -6.07 -3.68 -1.46
C GLU A 11 -6.52 -3.66 -0.01
N MET A 12 -5.64 -4.06 0.88
CA MET A 12 -5.97 -4.06 2.30
C MET A 12 -6.22 -2.65 2.79
N PHE A 13 -5.44 -1.70 2.31
CA PHE A 13 -5.63 -0.31 2.72
C PHE A 13 -6.96 0.22 2.18
N LEU A 14 -7.29 -0.10 0.94
CA LEU A 14 -8.53 0.38 0.35
C LEU A 14 -9.74 -0.26 1.03
N SER A 15 -9.57 -1.45 1.58
CA SER A 15 -10.64 -2.10 2.32
C SER A 15 -10.68 -1.67 3.78
N GLU A 16 -9.83 -0.71 4.14
CA GLU A 16 -9.80 -0.19 5.51
C GLU A 16 -9.33 -1.24 6.50
N GLN A 17 -8.53 -2.18 6.05
CA GLN A 17 -7.95 -3.16 6.95
C GLN A 17 -6.64 -2.65 7.54
N ILE A 18 -6.07 -1.62 6.97
CA ILE A 18 -4.83 -1.02 7.45
C ILE A 18 -5.13 0.41 7.85
N MET A 19 -4.70 0.78 9.05
CA MET A 19 -4.93 2.14 9.50
C MET A 19 -4.03 3.10 8.73
N PRO A 20 -4.46 4.36 8.58
CA PRO A 20 -3.63 5.33 7.84
C PRO A 20 -2.22 5.45 8.41
N ARG A 21 -2.09 5.41 9.73
CA ARG A 21 -0.79 5.52 10.35
C ARG A 21 0.10 4.35 9.94
N GLU A 22 -0.45 3.16 9.98
CA GLU A 22 0.29 1.98 9.59
C GLU A 22 0.60 2.02 8.10
N TRP A 23 -0.30 2.53 7.31
CA TRP A 23 -0.10 2.63 5.87
C TRP A 23 1.10 3.51 5.54
N TYR A 24 1.23 4.62 6.26
CA TYR A 24 2.38 5.49 6.03
C TYR A 24 3.69 4.79 6.36
N GLU A 25 3.67 3.97 7.40
CA GLU A 25 4.87 3.23 7.75
C GLU A 25 5.23 2.24 6.64
N ILE A 26 4.23 1.59 6.09
CA ILE A 26 4.47 0.66 4.99
C ILE A 26 5.06 1.40 3.80
N LEU A 27 4.53 2.56 3.48
CA LEU A 27 5.03 3.32 2.36
C LEU A 27 6.48 3.72 2.55
N LYS A 28 6.86 3.99 3.77
CA LYS A 28 8.25 4.35 4.04
C LYS A 28 9.18 3.16 3.89
N GLU A 29 8.74 1.99 4.31
CA GLU A 29 9.59 0.82 4.28
C GLU A 29 9.55 0.10 2.94
N ARG A 30 8.47 0.25 2.21
CA ARG A 30 8.31 -0.47 0.95
C ARG A 30 8.11 0.53 -0.18
N PRO A 31 9.17 0.94 -0.85
CA PRO A 31 9.00 1.89 -1.96
C PRO A 31 8.18 1.32 -3.11
N ASP A 32 8.19 0.01 -3.28
CA ASP A 32 7.39 -0.59 -4.33
C ASP A 32 5.90 -0.37 -4.06
N VAL A 33 5.51 -0.48 -2.80
CA VAL A 33 4.12 -0.23 -2.43
C VAL A 33 3.77 1.23 -2.66
N LYS A 34 4.70 2.11 -2.29
CA LYS A 34 4.45 3.53 -2.46
C LYS A 34 4.28 3.88 -3.94
N GLU A 35 5.09 3.30 -4.78
CA GLU A 35 5.00 3.60 -6.20
C GLU A 35 3.66 3.14 -6.76
N LEU A 36 3.24 1.96 -6.39
CA LEU A 36 1.96 1.45 -6.86
C LEU A 36 0.82 2.33 -6.37
N TYR A 37 0.91 2.78 -5.14
CA TYR A 37 -0.13 3.62 -4.58
C TYR A 37 -0.22 4.94 -5.34
N GLN A 38 0.91 5.53 -5.66
CA GLN A 38 0.92 6.78 -6.40
C GLN A 38 0.31 6.60 -7.78
N LYS A 39 0.63 5.49 -8.43
CA LYS A 39 0.05 5.22 -9.73
C LYS A 39 -1.45 5.06 -9.62
N HIS A 40 -1.91 4.43 -8.57
CA HIS A 40 -3.33 4.25 -8.36
C HIS A 40 -4.03 5.61 -8.25
N LEU A 41 -3.40 6.53 -7.54
CA LEU A 41 -3.99 7.85 -7.39
C LEU A 41 -4.01 8.61 -8.70
N GLU A 42 -3.00 8.42 -9.52
CA GLU A 42 -2.95 9.12 -10.78
C GLU A 42 -3.95 8.59 -11.78
N LYS A 43 -4.29 7.35 -11.66
CA LYS A 43 -5.19 6.76 -12.60
C LYS A 43 -6.64 7.06 -12.35
N ARG A 44 -6.98 7.79 -11.34
CA ARG A 44 -8.37 8.06 -11.06
C ARG A 44 -9.02 8.96 -12.07
#